data_be9e96362afd18fd0fc833c17736fac3
#
_entry.id   be9e96362afd18fd0fc833c17736fac3
#
_cell.length_a   1.000
_cell.length_b   1.000
_cell.length_c   1.000
_cell.angle_alpha   90.00
_cell.angle_beta   90.00
_cell.angle_gamma   90.00
#
_symmetry.space_group_name_H-M   'P 1'
#
loop_
_entity.id
_entity.type
_entity.pdbx_description
1 polymer ?
#
loop_
_entity_poly.entity_id
_entity_poly.type
_entity_poly.pdbx_seq_one_letter_code
_entity_poly.pdbx_strand_id
1 'polypeptide(L)'
;MKNEDIYLDITNDKLHHVNVLFGGRGIGKTYSILKYRVLEAHNDDSNMSKFIWLRDSDVVVKKIAAGNSLTSPIERNIPDFPHVEFRKNEGNIIFAEVDQEGNVTKELGYLMSLSTFHNARGINYDEVKTIVWDEFIPEDGAVIKNANMQGTIYSNMYESVNRNREIATEEHEAEAPVTMIFLSNTNDIFSDVLQSLGLDKIIEHMQFN
;
A
#
# COMPACT_ATOMS: atom_id res chain seq x y z
N MET A 1 27.08 -0.79 14.47
CA MET A 1 26.02 -0.05 13.79
C MET A 1 24.87 -1.03 13.61
N LYS A 2 23.71 -0.75 14.20
CA LYS A 2 22.51 -1.55 13.93
C LYS A 2 22.08 -1.27 12.51
N ASN A 3 21.68 -2.30 11.75
CA ASN A 3 21.26 -2.19 10.35
C ASN A 3 20.05 -1.23 10.11
N GLU A 4 19.41 -0.78 11.17
CA GLU A 4 18.26 0.14 11.13
C GLU A 4 18.62 1.54 10.63
N ASP A 5 19.88 1.99 10.81
CA ASP A 5 20.32 3.34 10.42
C ASP A 5 20.59 3.51 8.92
N ILE A 6 20.46 2.43 8.13
CA ILE A 6 20.76 2.42 6.68
C ILE A 6 19.52 2.66 5.84
N TYR A 7 18.34 2.34 6.36
CA TYR A 7 17.08 2.42 5.61
C TYR A 7 16.33 3.72 5.89
N LEU A 8 15.66 4.21 4.87
CA LEU A 8 14.72 5.31 4.98
C LEU A 8 13.68 4.98 6.06
N ASP A 9 13.58 5.81 7.10
CA ASP A 9 12.59 5.66 8.16
C ASP A 9 11.48 6.70 7.98
N ILE A 10 10.32 6.23 7.48
CA ILE A 10 9.13 7.05 7.24
C ILE A 10 8.06 6.65 8.23
N THR A 11 7.98 7.41 9.29
CA THR A 11 6.97 7.26 10.34
C THR A 11 5.64 7.86 9.91
N ASN A 12 4.54 7.45 10.55
CA ASN A 12 3.19 7.91 10.23
C ASN A 12 2.99 9.41 10.35
N ASP A 13 3.68 10.06 11.29
CA ASP A 13 3.66 11.51 11.51
C ASP A 13 4.25 12.32 10.36
N LYS A 14 5.01 11.68 9.47
CA LYS A 14 5.56 12.27 8.25
C LYS A 14 4.68 12.09 7.02
N LEU A 15 3.62 11.31 7.12
CA LEU A 15 2.71 11.05 6.00
C LEU A 15 1.62 12.13 5.93
N HIS A 16 1.36 12.55 4.71
CA HIS A 16 0.23 13.40 4.33
C HIS A 16 -0.89 12.55 3.73
N HIS A 17 -1.98 13.17 3.32
CA HIS A 17 -3.05 12.48 2.63
C HIS A 17 -2.58 11.80 1.33
N VAL A 18 -1.72 12.46 0.55
CA VAL A 18 -1.09 11.91 -0.66
C VAL A 18 0.43 11.96 -0.52
N ASN A 19 1.08 10.83 -0.72
CA ASN A 19 2.53 10.68 -0.59
C ASN A 19 3.10 10.00 -1.82
N VAL A 20 4.14 10.57 -2.41
CA VAL A 20 4.86 9.98 -3.54
C VAL A 20 6.33 9.85 -3.17
N LEU A 21 6.84 8.63 -3.14
CA LEU A 21 8.20 8.32 -2.72
C LEU A 21 8.98 7.76 -3.91
N PHE A 22 9.88 8.58 -4.39
CA PHE A 22 10.86 8.20 -5.41
C PHE A 22 12.22 7.90 -4.79
N GLY A 23 13.00 7.05 -5.45
CA GLY A 23 14.39 6.81 -5.06
C GLY A 23 14.91 5.48 -5.57
N GLY A 24 16.22 5.28 -5.52
CA GLY A 24 16.88 4.05 -5.98
C GLY A 24 16.41 2.79 -5.27
N ARG A 25 16.75 1.64 -5.85
CA ARG A 25 16.56 0.34 -5.20
C ARG A 25 17.36 0.26 -3.90
N GLY A 26 16.85 -0.46 -2.92
CA GLY A 26 17.58 -0.78 -1.68
C GLY A 26 17.60 0.31 -0.62
N ILE A 27 17.02 1.51 -0.85
CA ILE A 27 16.95 2.56 0.18
C ILE A 27 15.88 2.28 1.25
N GLY A 28 15.10 1.21 1.11
CA GLY A 28 14.15 0.77 2.14
C GLY A 28 12.73 1.34 2.05
N LYS A 29 12.31 1.96 0.94
CA LYS A 29 10.94 2.51 0.79
C LYS A 29 9.85 1.48 1.14
N THR A 30 9.82 0.37 0.41
CA THR A 30 8.87 -0.73 0.61
C THR A 30 8.97 -1.29 2.03
N TYR A 31 10.19 -1.52 2.52
CA TYR A 31 10.46 -2.02 3.86
C TYR A 31 9.88 -1.10 4.95
N SER A 32 10.18 0.19 4.88
CA SER A 32 9.74 1.17 5.88
C SER A 32 8.21 1.30 5.89
N ILE A 33 7.60 1.53 4.72
CA ILE A 33 6.14 1.71 4.64
C ILE A 33 5.42 0.44 5.10
N LEU A 34 5.83 -0.74 4.64
CA LEU A 34 5.17 -1.97 5.03
C LEU A 34 5.33 -2.28 6.53
N LYS A 35 6.52 -2.04 7.09
CA LYS A 35 6.77 -2.16 8.53
C LYS A 35 5.72 -1.39 9.34
N TYR A 36 5.54 -0.11 9.03
CA TYR A 36 4.60 0.73 9.77
C TYR A 36 3.13 0.38 9.51
N ARG A 37 2.76 -0.05 8.30
CA ARG A 37 1.39 -0.48 8.02
C ARG A 37 1.03 -1.75 8.79
N VAL A 38 1.94 -2.72 8.81
CA VAL A 38 1.75 -3.96 9.58
C VAL A 38 1.66 -3.68 11.07
N LEU A 39 2.59 -2.88 11.63
CA LEU A 39 2.57 -2.54 13.06
C LEU A 39 1.35 -1.72 13.47
N GLU A 40 0.90 -0.80 12.63
CA GLU A 40 -0.32 -0.03 12.89
C GLU A 40 -1.54 -0.95 12.93
N ALA A 41 -1.71 -1.81 11.94
CA ALA A 41 -2.82 -2.76 11.90
C ALA A 41 -2.73 -3.80 13.03
N HIS A 42 -1.52 -4.26 13.38
CA HIS A 42 -1.29 -5.18 14.50
C HIS A 42 -1.73 -4.59 15.84
N ASN A 43 -1.35 -3.34 16.12
CA ASN A 43 -1.63 -2.67 17.39
C ASN A 43 -3.04 -2.06 17.49
N ASP A 44 -3.83 -2.09 16.43
CA ASP A 44 -5.18 -1.54 16.42
C ASP A 44 -6.24 -2.58 16.80
N ASP A 45 -6.65 -2.59 18.06
CA ASP A 45 -7.67 -3.51 18.57
C ASP A 45 -9.05 -3.31 17.91
N SER A 46 -9.32 -2.14 17.34
CA SER A 46 -10.58 -1.85 16.65
C SER A 46 -10.68 -2.50 15.26
N ASN A 47 -9.58 -3.01 14.72
CA ASN A 47 -9.45 -3.49 13.35
C ASN A 47 -9.77 -2.47 12.25
N MET A 48 -9.70 -1.17 12.55
CA MET A 48 -10.00 -0.08 11.62
C MET A 48 -8.75 0.49 10.93
N SER A 49 -7.57 -0.15 11.09
CA SER A 49 -6.30 0.32 10.52
C SER A 49 -5.73 -0.64 9.47
N LYS A 50 -6.58 -1.37 8.78
CA LYS A 50 -6.14 -2.23 7.65
C LYS A 50 -5.60 -1.39 6.51
N PHE A 51 -4.80 -2.02 5.65
CA PHE A 51 -4.23 -1.39 4.47
C PHE A 51 -4.45 -2.24 3.21
N ILE A 52 -4.44 -1.59 2.06
CA ILE A 52 -4.39 -2.25 0.75
C ILE A 52 -2.99 -2.05 0.18
N TRP A 53 -2.31 -3.14 -0.15
CA TRP A 53 -1.04 -3.15 -0.86
C TRP A 53 -1.28 -3.54 -2.31
N LEU A 54 -1.09 -2.58 -3.22
CA LEU A 54 -1.33 -2.75 -4.63
C LEU A 54 -0.06 -3.05 -5.40
N ARG A 55 -0.21 -3.93 -6.37
CA ARG A 55 0.77 -4.20 -7.42
C ARG A 55 0.08 -4.07 -8.80
N ASP A 56 0.87 -3.93 -9.83
CA ASP A 56 0.36 -3.75 -11.19
C ASP A 56 -0.44 -4.96 -11.69
N SER A 57 0.01 -6.18 -11.40
CA SER A 57 -0.57 -7.40 -11.99
C SER A 57 -0.76 -8.55 -11.02
N ASP A 58 -1.77 -9.41 -11.32
CA ASP A 58 -2.05 -10.63 -10.56
C ASP A 58 -0.88 -11.61 -10.54
N VAL A 59 -0.05 -11.61 -11.58
CA VAL A 59 1.13 -12.49 -11.64
C VAL A 59 2.12 -12.09 -10.56
N VAL A 60 2.35 -10.79 -10.38
CA VAL A 60 3.24 -10.26 -9.34
C VAL A 60 2.66 -10.54 -7.96
N VAL A 61 1.37 -10.26 -7.76
CA VAL A 61 0.66 -10.54 -6.51
C VAL A 61 0.80 -12.01 -6.10
N LYS A 62 0.56 -12.95 -7.02
CA LYS A 62 0.70 -14.39 -6.76
C LYS A 62 2.13 -14.80 -6.42
N LYS A 63 3.14 -14.21 -7.07
CA LYS A 63 4.55 -14.47 -6.76
C LYS A 63 4.93 -13.98 -5.36
N ILE A 64 4.49 -12.79 -4.99
CA ILE A 64 4.70 -12.21 -3.67
C ILE A 64 4.09 -13.13 -2.61
N ALA A 65 2.83 -13.50 -2.78
CA ALA A 65 2.12 -14.35 -1.83
C ALA A 65 2.76 -15.74 -1.68
N ALA A 66 3.18 -16.36 -2.78
CA ALA A 66 3.81 -17.68 -2.74
C ALA A 66 5.18 -17.69 -2.05
N GLY A 67 5.94 -16.59 -2.16
CA GLY A 67 7.30 -16.49 -1.61
C GLY A 67 7.41 -15.78 -0.27
N ASN A 68 6.33 -15.22 0.26
CA ASN A 68 6.31 -14.32 1.43
C ASN A 68 7.41 -13.23 1.37
N SER A 69 7.66 -12.71 0.16
CA SER A 69 8.86 -11.90 -0.12
C SER A 69 8.82 -10.48 0.44
N LEU A 70 7.65 -9.98 0.84
CA LEU A 70 7.50 -8.63 1.39
C LEU A 70 7.77 -8.59 2.90
N THR A 71 7.21 -9.51 3.68
CA THR A 71 7.25 -9.49 5.14
C THR A 71 8.47 -10.20 5.73
N SER A 72 8.94 -11.29 5.12
CA SER A 72 10.09 -12.06 5.61
C SER A 72 11.38 -11.23 5.86
N PRO A 73 11.73 -10.20 5.06
CA PRO A 73 12.88 -9.35 5.37
C PRO A 73 12.68 -8.52 6.63
N ILE A 74 11.44 -8.11 6.92
CA ILE A 74 11.12 -7.30 8.10
C ILE A 74 11.17 -8.17 9.36
N GLU A 75 10.52 -9.34 9.32
CA GLU A 75 10.51 -10.32 10.42
C GLU A 75 11.92 -10.74 10.85
N ARG A 76 12.83 -10.94 9.89
CA ARG A 76 14.23 -11.29 10.19
C ARG A 76 15.02 -10.18 10.87
N ASN A 77 14.66 -8.92 10.63
CA ASN A 77 15.41 -7.77 11.14
C ASN A 77 14.82 -7.20 12.43
N ILE A 78 13.55 -7.47 12.72
CA ILE A 78 12.84 -6.94 13.90
C ILE A 78 12.34 -8.12 14.74
N PRO A 79 12.97 -8.40 15.90
CA PRO A 79 12.66 -9.59 16.70
C PRO A 79 11.22 -9.73 17.17
N ASP A 80 10.57 -8.61 17.47
CA ASP A 80 9.19 -8.56 18.00
C ASP A 80 8.16 -8.20 16.90
N PHE A 81 8.53 -8.35 15.63
CA PHE A 81 7.60 -8.11 14.52
C PHE A 81 6.60 -9.27 14.44
N PRO A 82 5.31 -9.00 14.24
CA PRO A 82 4.31 -10.07 14.11
C PRO A 82 4.64 -11.00 12.95
N HIS A 83 4.38 -12.29 13.14
CA HIS A 83 4.55 -13.25 12.06
C HIS A 83 3.41 -13.14 11.07
N VAL A 84 3.72 -12.77 9.83
CA VAL A 84 2.74 -12.44 8.80
C VAL A 84 2.86 -13.38 7.61
N GLU A 85 1.78 -14.03 7.28
CA GLU A 85 1.65 -14.87 6.09
C GLU A 85 0.59 -14.34 5.14
N PHE A 86 0.73 -14.70 3.86
CA PHE A 86 -0.32 -14.46 2.88
C PHE A 86 -1.32 -15.61 2.88
N ARG A 87 -2.57 -15.30 3.17
CA ARG A 87 -3.68 -16.25 3.19
C ARG A 87 -4.77 -15.84 2.20
N LYS A 88 -5.59 -16.78 1.78
CA LYS A 88 -6.79 -16.49 0.98
C LYS A 88 -8.00 -16.41 1.89
N ASN A 89 -8.73 -15.31 1.80
CA ASN A 89 -10.01 -15.14 2.46
C ASN A 89 -11.01 -14.49 1.50
N GLU A 90 -12.18 -15.11 1.30
CA GLU A 90 -13.28 -14.62 0.45
C GLU A 90 -12.85 -14.19 -0.97
N GLY A 91 -11.85 -14.87 -1.54
CA GLY A 91 -11.32 -14.56 -2.88
C GLY A 91 -10.20 -13.53 -2.91
N ASN A 92 -9.92 -12.85 -1.80
CA ASN A 92 -8.82 -11.92 -1.64
C ASN A 92 -7.56 -12.61 -1.10
N ILE A 93 -6.40 -12.03 -1.35
CA ILE A 93 -5.17 -12.38 -0.64
C ILE A 93 -4.99 -11.36 0.48
N ILE A 94 -4.91 -11.84 1.71
CA ILE A 94 -4.76 -11.02 2.90
C ILE A 94 -3.36 -11.14 3.50
N PHE A 95 -2.89 -10.08 4.15
CA PHE A 95 -1.82 -10.11 5.13
C PHE A 95 -2.42 -10.64 6.44
N ALA A 96 -2.12 -11.86 6.79
CA ALA A 96 -2.65 -12.52 7.97
C ALA A 96 -1.55 -12.65 9.04
N GLU A 97 -1.81 -12.12 10.23
CA GLU A 97 -1.02 -12.48 11.40
C GLU A 97 -1.39 -13.90 11.82
N VAL A 98 -0.39 -14.71 12.10
CA VAL A 98 -0.59 -16.12 12.45
C VAL A 98 0.13 -16.47 13.74
N ASP A 99 -0.47 -17.37 14.52
CA ASP A 99 0.12 -17.91 15.73
C ASP A 99 1.18 -19.02 15.43
N GLN A 100 1.75 -19.59 16.47
CA GLN A 100 2.76 -20.66 16.35
C GLN A 100 2.18 -21.96 15.76
N GLU A 101 0.87 -22.12 15.77
CA GLU A 101 0.14 -23.27 15.23
C GLU A 101 -0.29 -23.03 13.77
N GLY A 102 -0.08 -21.81 13.25
CA GLY A 102 -0.44 -21.41 11.89
C GLY A 102 -1.90 -20.97 11.73
N ASN A 103 -2.62 -20.71 12.84
CA ASN A 103 -3.97 -20.18 12.79
C ASN A 103 -3.91 -18.66 12.57
N VAL A 104 -4.85 -18.13 11.78
CA VAL A 104 -4.99 -16.69 11.59
C VAL A 104 -5.56 -16.06 12.86
N THR A 105 -4.80 -15.15 13.46
CA THR A 105 -5.19 -14.41 14.66
C THR A 105 -5.76 -13.04 14.30
N LYS A 106 -5.25 -12.42 13.21
CA LYS A 106 -5.69 -11.09 12.76
C LYS A 106 -5.50 -10.91 11.26
N GLU A 107 -6.43 -10.22 10.61
CA GLU A 107 -6.28 -9.74 9.24
C GLU A 107 -5.76 -8.30 9.26
N LEU A 108 -4.55 -8.09 8.72
CA LEU A 108 -3.86 -6.81 8.78
C LEU A 108 -4.12 -5.94 7.54
N GLY A 109 -4.46 -6.55 6.42
CA GLY A 109 -4.69 -5.85 5.16
C GLY A 109 -4.80 -6.78 3.96
N TYR A 110 -4.84 -6.18 2.77
CA TYR A 110 -5.07 -6.88 1.50
C TYR A 110 -3.89 -6.71 0.56
N LEU A 111 -3.51 -7.78 -0.13
CA LEU A 111 -2.57 -7.77 -1.24
C LEU A 111 -3.35 -7.93 -2.55
N MET A 112 -3.38 -6.91 -3.38
CA MET A 112 -4.24 -6.84 -4.56
C MET A 112 -3.49 -6.36 -5.79
N SER A 113 -4.01 -6.70 -6.97
CA SER A 113 -3.63 -6.02 -8.21
C SER A 113 -4.71 -5.01 -8.60
N LEU A 114 -4.33 -4.04 -9.43
CA LEU A 114 -5.30 -3.09 -10.00
C LEU A 114 -6.41 -3.82 -10.78
N SER A 115 -6.07 -4.90 -11.49
CA SER A 115 -7.05 -5.70 -12.24
C SER A 115 -8.04 -6.43 -11.35
N THR A 116 -7.57 -7.00 -10.24
CA THR A 116 -8.44 -7.67 -9.26
C THR A 116 -9.39 -6.66 -8.61
N PHE A 117 -8.90 -5.51 -8.25
CA PHE A 117 -9.72 -4.49 -7.60
C PHE A 117 -10.87 -3.99 -8.49
N HIS A 118 -10.65 -3.89 -9.80
CA HIS A 118 -11.71 -3.50 -10.71
C HIS A 118 -12.95 -4.41 -10.60
N ASN A 119 -12.74 -5.69 -10.26
CA ASN A 119 -13.79 -6.68 -10.09
C ASN A 119 -14.37 -6.70 -8.65
N ALA A 120 -13.73 -6.05 -7.70
CA ALA A 120 -14.13 -6.01 -6.28
C ALA A 120 -15.07 -4.83 -5.94
N ARG A 121 -15.70 -4.22 -6.94
CA ARG A 121 -16.67 -3.13 -6.75
C ARG A 121 -17.85 -3.61 -5.90
N GLY A 122 -18.15 -2.85 -4.86
CA GLY A 122 -19.27 -3.16 -3.94
C GLY A 122 -18.86 -3.91 -2.67
N ILE A 123 -17.58 -4.24 -2.50
CA ILE A 123 -17.04 -4.69 -1.21
C ILE A 123 -16.88 -3.46 -0.32
N ASN A 124 -17.24 -3.63 0.95
CA ASN A 124 -17.02 -2.61 1.96
C ASN A 124 -15.57 -2.69 2.48
N TYR A 125 -14.86 -1.56 2.48
CA TYR A 125 -13.48 -1.43 2.96
C TYR A 125 -13.38 -0.34 4.05
N ASP A 126 -14.42 -0.19 4.89
CA ASP A 126 -14.44 0.84 5.94
C ASP A 126 -13.27 0.72 6.90
N GLU A 127 -12.75 -0.49 7.10
CA GLU A 127 -11.59 -0.76 7.94
C GLU A 127 -10.23 -0.36 7.33
N VAL A 128 -10.19 0.04 6.05
CA VAL A 128 -8.93 0.39 5.36
C VAL A 128 -8.58 1.84 5.55
N LYS A 129 -7.46 2.16 6.20
CA LYS A 129 -6.94 3.53 6.37
C LYS A 129 -5.91 3.96 5.32
N THR A 130 -5.23 3.01 4.68
CA THR A 130 -4.13 3.33 3.78
C THR A 130 -4.17 2.47 2.53
N ILE A 131 -3.91 3.10 1.37
CA ILE A 131 -3.70 2.42 0.10
C ILE A 131 -2.26 2.70 -0.33
N VAL A 132 -1.47 1.64 -0.48
CA VAL A 132 -0.08 1.70 -0.97
C VAL A 132 -0.02 1.10 -2.36
N TRP A 133 0.45 1.87 -3.35
CA TRP A 133 0.73 1.34 -4.68
C TRP A 133 2.24 1.25 -4.86
N ASP A 134 2.75 0.03 -4.72
CA ASP A 134 4.17 -0.28 -4.81
C ASP A 134 4.58 -0.61 -6.25
N GLU A 135 5.69 -0.02 -6.70
CA GLU A 135 6.17 -0.04 -8.08
C GLU A 135 5.11 0.45 -9.09
N PHE A 136 4.49 1.61 -8.77
CA PHE A 136 3.46 2.18 -9.64
C PHE A 136 4.00 2.67 -11.01
N ILE A 137 5.31 2.91 -11.12
CA ILE A 137 6.03 3.15 -12.37
C ILE A 137 6.98 1.98 -12.60
N PRO A 138 6.88 1.26 -13.73
CA PRO A 138 7.80 0.17 -14.06
C PRO A 138 9.22 0.69 -14.29
N GLU A 139 10.23 -0.07 -13.85
CA GLU A 139 11.64 0.34 -13.93
C GLU A 139 12.23 0.30 -15.34
N ASP A 140 11.78 -0.60 -16.19
CA ASP A 140 12.46 -0.95 -17.45
C ASP A 140 11.95 -0.18 -18.66
N GLY A 141 11.34 0.99 -18.50
CA GLY A 141 10.71 1.72 -19.60
C GLY A 141 9.64 0.89 -20.32
N ALA A 142 9.17 -0.18 -19.68
CA ALA A 142 8.08 -0.97 -20.16
C ALA A 142 6.89 -0.05 -20.34
N VAL A 143 6.44 0.12 -21.58
CA VAL A 143 5.25 0.89 -21.90
C VAL A 143 4.09 0.28 -21.13
N ILE A 144 3.63 0.97 -20.12
CA ILE A 144 2.42 0.57 -19.41
C ILE A 144 1.27 0.69 -20.42
N LYS A 145 0.83 -0.45 -20.91
CA LYS A 145 -0.35 -0.46 -21.77
C LYS A 145 -1.52 0.13 -20.99
N ASN A 146 -2.08 1.23 -21.49
CA ASN A 146 -3.20 1.93 -20.86
C ASN A 146 -2.88 2.61 -19.51
N ALA A 147 -1.78 3.35 -19.41
CA ALA A 147 -1.44 4.14 -18.21
C ALA A 147 -2.60 5.03 -17.73
N ASN A 148 -3.29 5.71 -18.64
CA ASN A 148 -4.50 6.47 -18.34
C ASN A 148 -5.62 5.62 -17.74
N MET A 149 -5.71 4.35 -18.12
CA MET A 149 -6.68 3.42 -17.57
C MET A 149 -6.30 2.99 -16.15
N GLN A 150 -5.01 2.85 -15.85
CA GLN A 150 -4.53 2.51 -14.50
C GLN A 150 -4.83 3.64 -13.51
N GLY A 151 -4.60 4.89 -13.88
CA GLY A 151 -4.95 6.04 -13.07
C GLY A 151 -6.45 6.12 -12.78
N THR A 152 -7.29 5.88 -13.79
CA THR A 152 -8.76 5.84 -13.63
C THR A 152 -9.20 4.69 -12.70
N ILE A 153 -8.62 3.50 -12.85
CA ILE A 153 -8.92 2.35 -11.97
C ILE A 153 -8.52 2.69 -10.54
N TYR A 154 -7.35 3.28 -10.35
CA TYR A 154 -6.88 3.70 -9.02
C TYR A 154 -7.80 4.75 -8.39
N SER A 155 -8.20 5.78 -9.13
CA SER A 155 -9.13 6.81 -8.64
C SER A 155 -10.48 6.21 -8.22
N ASN A 156 -11.04 5.33 -9.05
CA ASN A 156 -12.28 4.63 -8.71
C ASN A 156 -12.13 3.75 -7.46
N MET A 157 -10.96 3.15 -7.28
CA MET A 157 -10.65 2.38 -6.07
C MET A 157 -10.61 3.28 -4.86
N TYR A 158 -9.86 4.39 -4.94
CA TYR A 158 -9.78 5.36 -3.87
C TYR A 158 -11.17 5.82 -3.44
N GLU A 159 -12.01 6.25 -4.39
CA GLU A 159 -13.38 6.68 -4.11
C GLU A 159 -14.22 5.57 -3.46
N SER A 160 -14.00 4.30 -3.85
CA SER A 160 -14.73 3.16 -3.27
C SER A 160 -14.32 2.89 -1.82
N VAL A 161 -13.02 3.03 -1.49
CA VAL A 161 -12.50 2.83 -0.13
C VAL A 161 -12.77 4.06 0.75
N ASN A 162 -12.68 5.27 0.19
CA ASN A 162 -12.91 6.53 0.91
C ASN A 162 -14.40 6.88 1.08
N ARG A 163 -15.28 6.01 0.62
CA ARG A 163 -16.72 6.28 0.50
C ARG A 163 -17.33 6.70 1.83
N ASN A 164 -17.94 7.90 1.83
CA ASN A 164 -18.66 8.48 2.98
C ASN A 164 -17.83 8.81 4.23
N ARG A 165 -16.52 8.58 4.26
CA ARG A 165 -15.70 8.83 5.45
C ARG A 165 -15.71 10.30 5.88
N GLU A 166 -15.63 11.21 4.92
CA GLU A 166 -15.54 12.66 5.17
C GLU A 166 -16.92 13.30 5.44
N ILE A 167 -18.00 12.50 5.44
CA ILE A 167 -19.36 12.98 5.62
C ILE A 167 -19.86 12.61 7.02
N ALA A 168 -20.00 13.64 7.87
CA ALA A 168 -20.67 13.44 9.15
C ALA A 168 -22.18 13.21 8.95
N THR A 169 -22.73 12.26 9.67
CA THR A 169 -24.17 11.98 9.76
C THR A 169 -24.61 12.02 11.22
N GLU A 170 -25.90 11.83 11.51
CA GLU A 170 -26.40 11.73 12.89
C GLU A 170 -25.82 10.52 13.64
N GLU A 171 -25.42 9.48 12.94
CA GLU A 171 -24.94 8.20 13.48
C GLU A 171 -23.43 8.01 13.32
N HIS A 172 -22.75 8.88 12.55
CA HIS A 172 -21.35 8.71 12.18
C HIS A 172 -20.62 10.06 12.15
N GLU A 173 -19.52 10.17 12.88
CA GLU A 173 -18.62 11.33 12.82
C GLU A 173 -17.74 11.22 11.54
N ALA A 174 -17.42 12.38 10.95
CA ALA A 174 -16.51 12.42 9.82
C ALA A 174 -15.14 11.87 10.17
N GLU A 175 -14.63 10.95 9.38
CA GLU A 175 -13.30 10.37 9.52
C GLU A 175 -12.30 11.04 8.57
N ALA A 176 -11.01 10.88 8.88
CA ALA A 176 -9.97 11.30 7.97
C ALA A 176 -10.02 10.49 6.66
N PRO A 177 -9.74 11.14 5.51
CA PRO A 177 -9.69 10.45 4.24
C PRO A 177 -8.58 9.38 4.24
N VAL A 178 -8.74 8.38 3.37
CA VAL A 178 -7.78 7.29 3.20
C VAL A 178 -6.43 7.85 2.73
N THR A 179 -5.35 7.49 3.40
CA THR A 179 -4.00 7.90 3.02
C THR A 179 -3.54 7.16 1.76
N MET A 180 -3.04 7.90 0.77
CA MET A 180 -2.47 7.36 -0.46
C MET A 180 -0.94 7.40 -0.42
N ILE A 181 -0.28 6.28 -0.75
CA ILE A 181 1.17 6.17 -0.80
C ILE A 181 1.58 5.51 -2.12
N PHE A 182 2.36 6.23 -2.91
CA PHE A 182 2.91 5.77 -4.18
C PHE A 182 4.40 5.52 -4.04
N LEU A 183 4.87 4.31 -4.32
CA LEU A 183 6.29 3.95 -4.25
C LEU A 183 6.82 3.63 -5.65
N SER A 184 7.94 4.24 -6.02
CA SER A 184 8.65 3.91 -7.26
C SER A 184 10.17 3.89 -7.07
N ASN A 185 10.82 3.03 -7.83
CA ASN A 185 12.28 2.97 -7.93
C ASN A 185 12.84 3.83 -9.07
N THR A 186 12.00 4.33 -9.95
CA THR A 186 12.41 5.20 -11.05
C THR A 186 12.42 6.67 -10.64
N ASN A 187 13.27 7.43 -11.29
CA ASN A 187 13.30 8.89 -11.22
C ASN A 187 12.56 9.53 -12.40
N ASP A 188 11.83 8.76 -13.19
CA ASP A 188 11.04 9.28 -14.31
C ASP A 188 9.75 9.92 -13.81
N ILE A 189 9.82 11.22 -13.58
CA ILE A 189 8.68 12.03 -13.15
C ILE A 189 7.68 12.35 -14.28
N PHE A 190 8.02 12.04 -15.53
CA PHE A 190 7.17 12.28 -16.69
C PHE A 190 6.38 11.03 -17.12
N SER A 191 6.19 10.08 -16.21
CA SER A 191 5.43 8.88 -16.54
C SER A 191 3.96 9.19 -16.83
N ASP A 192 3.38 8.46 -17.77
CA ASP A 192 1.96 8.57 -18.12
C ASP A 192 1.04 8.31 -16.92
N VAL A 193 1.49 7.48 -15.95
CA VAL A 193 0.73 7.20 -14.72
C VAL A 193 0.65 8.45 -13.85
N LEU A 194 1.75 9.17 -13.64
CA LEU A 194 1.76 10.42 -12.88
C LEU A 194 0.86 11.47 -13.53
N GLN A 195 0.92 11.59 -14.86
CA GLN A 195 0.06 12.49 -15.61
C GLN A 195 -1.43 12.12 -15.45
N SER A 196 -1.75 10.84 -15.55
CA SER A 196 -3.15 10.38 -15.42
C SER A 196 -3.72 10.62 -14.01
N LEU A 197 -2.87 10.62 -12.99
CA LEU A 197 -3.22 10.92 -11.60
C LEU A 197 -3.15 12.43 -11.27
N GLY A 198 -2.71 13.28 -12.21
CA GLY A 198 -2.49 14.71 -12.00
C GLY A 198 -1.36 15.06 -11.04
N LEU A 199 -0.48 14.09 -10.74
CA LEU A 199 0.63 14.25 -9.81
C LEU A 199 1.86 14.90 -10.45
N ASP A 200 1.98 14.90 -11.79
CA ASP A 200 3.02 15.57 -12.57
C ASP A 200 3.13 17.05 -12.22
N LYS A 201 2.00 17.76 -12.15
CA LYS A 201 1.96 19.18 -11.80
C LYS A 201 2.45 19.47 -10.38
N ILE A 202 2.23 18.57 -9.45
CA ILE A 202 2.71 18.70 -8.06
C ILE A 202 4.23 18.55 -8.05
N ILE A 203 4.78 17.60 -8.80
CA ILE A 203 6.21 17.29 -8.85
C ILE A 203 6.99 18.40 -9.57
N GLU A 204 6.46 19.00 -10.63
CA GLU A 204 7.07 20.13 -11.34
C GLU A 204 7.34 21.34 -10.42
N HIS A 205 6.58 21.51 -9.35
CA HIS A 205 6.78 22.57 -8.37
C HIS A 205 7.70 22.19 -7.19
N MET A 206 8.11 20.93 -7.09
CA MET A 206 9.06 20.49 -6.07
C MET A 206 10.46 20.93 -6.47
N GLN A 207 11.06 21.86 -5.69
CA GLN A 207 12.48 22.16 -5.82
C GLN A 207 13.27 21.01 -5.19
N PHE A 208 14.02 20.29 -6.00
CA PHE A 208 14.99 19.31 -5.52
C PHE A 208 16.21 20.09 -4.97
N ASN A 209 16.33 20.13 -3.67
CA ASN A 209 17.54 20.62 -2.97
C ASN A 209 18.51 19.47 -2.72
#